data_6f242a40d405eba652979c2cca3a99aa
#
_entry.id   6f242a40d405eba652979c2cca3a99aa
#
_cell.length_a   1.000
_cell.length_b   1.000
_cell.length_c   1.000
_cell.angle_alpha   90.00
_cell.angle_beta   90.00
_cell.angle_gamma   90.00
#
_symmetry.space_group_name_H-M   'P 1'
#
loop_
_entity.id
_entity.type
_entity.pdbx_description
1 polymer ?
#
loop_
_entity_poly.entity_id
_entity_poly.type
_entity_poly.pdbx_seq_one_letter_code
_entity_poly.pdbx_strand_id
1 'polypeptide(L)'
;MTQKRSVSLILSVHIPIYFSGLISYKKYDIKLIGIDKKGVWHTGNAKELWINPGKTGSTKLNVKTPEITVVNKSSKIYLINLKNGKTVTQVDIFFPITHGTFGEDGCLQGFLELLGAAYVGPGVLGSAVGMDKDIMKKLFRDAGLPIGKFYTFCQGEKNKLSQVIKDLKFPIFVKPANLGSSVGVSKARNIKELAKAIKDAFRYDTKIILEENLKGREIECSVLGNEKPVASIPGEIKLKSDFYSYNAKYISADAATPVPRAELSSKIIKQVQATAVKVFKVLNCEGMGRVDFFLTPKGLYVNEINTLPGFTSISMYPKMFAESGISYPKLLNKLIQFGLERKKRNDKLKRDFKS
;
A
#
# COMPACT_ATOMS: atom_id res chain seq x y z
N MET A 1 -22.80 -25.67 14.92
CA MET A 1 -22.24 -25.03 13.70
C MET A 1 -21.52 -23.76 14.16
N THR A 2 -20.22 -23.67 14.00
CA THR A 2 -19.46 -22.45 14.32
C THR A 2 -19.87 -21.34 13.35
N GLN A 3 -20.38 -20.24 13.89
CA GLN A 3 -20.77 -19.06 13.08
C GLN A 3 -19.57 -18.58 12.26
N LYS A 4 -19.77 -18.41 10.95
CA LYS A 4 -18.72 -17.85 10.06
C LYS A 4 -18.45 -16.40 10.43
N ARG A 5 -17.18 -15.99 10.42
CA ARG A 5 -16.83 -14.58 10.57
C ARG A 5 -17.19 -13.79 9.31
N SER A 6 -17.76 -12.63 9.49
CA SER A 6 -18.08 -11.71 8.40
C SER A 6 -16.86 -10.83 8.08
N VAL A 7 -16.36 -10.96 6.85
CA VAL A 7 -15.22 -10.20 6.33
C VAL A 7 -15.71 -9.27 5.24
N SER A 8 -15.59 -7.96 5.46
CA SER A 8 -15.92 -6.96 4.44
C SER A 8 -14.67 -6.57 3.65
N LEU A 9 -14.68 -6.88 2.37
CA LEU A 9 -13.61 -6.52 1.44
C LEU A 9 -13.87 -5.12 0.89
N ILE A 10 -13.01 -4.15 1.22
CA ILE A 10 -13.04 -2.81 0.63
C ILE A 10 -12.14 -2.82 -0.58
N LEU A 11 -12.72 -2.71 -1.77
CA LEU A 11 -12.02 -2.85 -3.04
C LEU A 11 -11.92 -1.52 -3.78
N SER A 12 -10.76 -1.23 -4.35
CA SER A 12 -10.63 -0.19 -5.37
C SER A 12 -11.03 -0.72 -6.76
N VAL A 13 -11.28 0.21 -7.69
CA VAL A 13 -11.76 -0.07 -9.06
C VAL A 13 -10.81 -0.97 -9.86
N HIS A 14 -9.54 -1.07 -9.47
CA HIS A 14 -8.51 -1.79 -10.20
C HIS A 14 -8.29 -3.24 -9.77
N ILE A 15 -9.03 -3.73 -8.76
CA ILE A 15 -8.84 -5.09 -8.23
C ILE A 15 -10.03 -5.97 -8.62
N PRO A 16 -9.88 -6.82 -9.64
CA PRO A 16 -10.96 -7.67 -10.09
C PRO A 16 -11.21 -8.86 -9.14
N ILE A 17 -12.36 -9.48 -9.35
CA ILE A 17 -13.03 -10.66 -8.80
C ILE A 17 -12.12 -11.81 -8.28
N TYR A 18 -10.85 -11.86 -8.64
CA TYR A 18 -9.91 -12.93 -8.24
C TYR A 18 -9.80 -13.12 -6.72
N PHE A 19 -9.99 -12.05 -5.95
CA PHE A 19 -9.82 -12.09 -4.51
C PHE A 19 -10.94 -12.85 -3.80
N SER A 20 -12.19 -12.67 -4.25
CA SER A 20 -13.35 -13.31 -3.62
C SER A 20 -13.34 -14.84 -3.76
N GLY A 21 -12.76 -15.37 -4.85
CA GLY A 21 -12.62 -16.81 -5.06
C GLY A 21 -11.52 -17.48 -4.22
N LEU A 22 -10.60 -16.71 -3.65
CA LEU A 22 -9.43 -17.23 -2.92
C LEU A 22 -9.59 -17.20 -1.40
N ILE A 23 -10.50 -16.38 -0.87
CA ILE A 23 -10.91 -16.46 0.54
C ILE A 23 -11.91 -17.61 0.67
N SER A 24 -11.68 -18.48 1.63
CA SER A 24 -12.55 -19.65 1.88
C SER A 24 -13.95 -19.22 2.31
N TYR A 25 -14.93 -19.25 1.41
CA TYR A 25 -16.36 -19.09 1.72
C TYR A 25 -16.88 -20.12 2.74
N LYS A 26 -16.16 -21.22 2.92
CA LYS A 26 -16.48 -22.19 3.99
C LYS A 26 -16.20 -21.61 5.38
N LYS A 27 -15.19 -20.68 5.48
CA LYS A 27 -14.72 -20.12 6.75
C LYS A 27 -15.24 -18.71 7.01
N TYR A 28 -15.46 -17.92 5.95
CA TYR A 28 -15.84 -16.52 6.04
C TYR A 28 -17.11 -16.21 5.26
N ASP A 29 -17.95 -15.31 5.78
CA ASP A 29 -19.00 -14.63 5.02
C ASP A 29 -18.41 -13.35 4.44
N ILE A 30 -18.32 -13.26 3.11
CA ILE A 30 -17.61 -12.19 2.42
C ILE A 30 -18.61 -11.21 1.86
N LYS A 31 -18.45 -9.92 2.23
CA LYS A 31 -19.18 -8.79 1.64
C LYS A 31 -18.22 -7.91 0.86
N LEU A 32 -18.61 -7.55 -0.34
CA LEU A 32 -17.83 -6.64 -1.19
C LEU A 32 -18.32 -5.20 -1.00
N ILE A 33 -17.35 -4.30 -0.88
CA ILE A 33 -17.58 -2.86 -0.75
C ILE A 33 -16.74 -2.15 -1.80
N GLY A 34 -17.34 -1.25 -2.54
CA GLY A 34 -16.65 -0.32 -3.43
C GLY A 34 -16.83 1.10 -2.92
N ILE A 35 -15.77 1.90 -2.95
CA ILE A 35 -15.84 3.34 -2.63
C ILE A 35 -15.65 4.11 -3.93
N ASP A 36 -16.59 4.99 -4.26
CA ASP A 36 -16.53 5.81 -5.45
C ASP A 36 -15.60 7.04 -5.26
N LYS A 37 -15.38 7.80 -6.33
CA LYS A 37 -14.53 9.01 -6.29
C LYS A 37 -15.08 10.14 -5.42
N LYS A 38 -16.35 10.07 -5.02
CA LYS A 38 -17.00 11.05 -4.11
C LYS A 38 -16.97 10.58 -2.65
N GLY A 39 -16.39 9.38 -2.38
CA GLY A 39 -16.35 8.79 -1.06
C GLY A 39 -17.62 8.03 -0.68
N VAL A 40 -18.56 7.81 -1.61
CA VAL A 40 -19.79 7.04 -1.36
C VAL A 40 -19.45 5.54 -1.38
N TRP A 41 -19.95 4.84 -0.38
CA TRP A 41 -19.73 3.40 -0.21
C TRP A 41 -20.89 2.62 -0.84
N HIS A 42 -20.56 1.64 -1.66
CA HIS A 42 -21.49 0.78 -2.37
C HIS A 42 -21.26 -0.68 -1.99
N THR A 43 -22.33 -1.49 -2.00
CA THR A 43 -22.23 -2.94 -1.80
C THR A 43 -23.07 -3.70 -2.82
N GLY A 44 -22.67 -4.94 -3.06
CA GLY A 44 -23.36 -5.85 -3.99
C GLY A 44 -22.54 -7.13 -4.19
N ASN A 45 -23.04 -8.06 -4.99
CA ASN A 45 -22.21 -9.16 -5.43
C ASN A 45 -21.20 -8.67 -6.51
N ALA A 46 -20.23 -9.53 -6.85
CA ALA A 46 -19.16 -9.13 -7.77
C ALA A 46 -19.64 -8.73 -9.18
N LYS A 47 -20.75 -9.30 -9.66
CA LYS A 47 -21.33 -8.97 -10.97
C LYS A 47 -22.11 -7.66 -10.95
N GLU A 48 -22.72 -7.34 -9.81
CA GLU A 48 -23.49 -6.11 -9.61
C GLU A 48 -22.58 -4.91 -9.36
N LEU A 49 -21.55 -5.10 -8.51
CA LEU A 49 -20.70 -4.03 -8.04
C LEU A 49 -19.75 -3.49 -9.12
N TRP A 50 -19.41 -4.31 -10.13
CA TRP A 50 -18.44 -3.93 -11.16
C TRP A 50 -19.03 -3.95 -12.58
N ILE A 51 -18.74 -2.88 -13.34
CA ILE A 51 -18.97 -2.80 -14.78
C ILE A 51 -17.71 -3.28 -15.50
N ASN A 52 -17.85 -4.18 -16.48
CA ASN A 52 -16.74 -4.80 -17.22
C ASN A 52 -15.69 -5.47 -16.32
N PRO A 53 -16.07 -6.36 -15.41
CA PRO A 53 -15.14 -7.01 -14.51
C PRO A 53 -14.09 -7.82 -15.29
N GLY A 54 -12.80 -7.66 -14.93
CA GLY A 54 -11.69 -8.42 -15.53
C GLY A 54 -11.09 -7.82 -16.81
N LYS A 55 -11.63 -6.73 -17.36
CA LYS A 55 -11.02 -6.00 -18.47
C LYS A 55 -10.09 -4.91 -17.93
N THR A 56 -8.79 -5.13 -18.05
CA THR A 56 -7.76 -4.14 -17.64
C THR A 56 -8.06 -2.77 -18.27
N GLY A 57 -8.07 -1.72 -17.45
CA GLY A 57 -8.31 -0.34 -17.88
C GLY A 57 -9.77 0.07 -18.11
N SER A 58 -10.72 -0.89 -18.11
CA SER A 58 -12.16 -0.60 -18.36
C SER A 58 -13.09 -1.02 -17.22
N THR A 59 -12.58 -1.69 -16.17
CA THR A 59 -13.37 -2.02 -14.98
C THR A 59 -13.74 -0.74 -14.22
N LYS A 60 -15.03 -0.55 -13.93
CA LYS A 60 -15.55 0.61 -13.20
C LYS A 60 -16.47 0.13 -12.08
N LEU A 61 -16.53 0.92 -10.99
CA LEU A 61 -17.52 0.72 -9.95
C LEU A 61 -18.91 1.07 -10.50
N ASN A 62 -19.89 0.21 -10.25
CA ASN A 62 -21.28 0.47 -10.58
C ASN A 62 -21.93 1.29 -9.46
N VAL A 63 -21.98 2.59 -9.64
CA VAL A 63 -22.56 3.54 -8.67
C VAL A 63 -24.10 3.47 -8.56
N LYS A 64 -24.75 2.56 -9.31
CA LYS A 64 -26.19 2.28 -9.18
C LYS A 64 -26.49 1.18 -8.15
N THR A 65 -25.47 0.54 -7.61
CA THR A 65 -25.62 -0.44 -6.54
C THR A 65 -26.00 0.21 -5.22
N PRO A 66 -26.57 -0.54 -4.25
CA PRO A 66 -27.00 0.01 -2.97
C PRO A 66 -25.89 0.79 -2.26
N GLU A 67 -26.20 2.03 -1.90
CA GLU A 67 -25.37 2.87 -1.05
C GLU A 67 -25.47 2.42 0.40
N ILE A 68 -24.36 2.38 1.07
CA ILE A 68 -24.25 1.93 2.46
C ILE A 68 -23.45 2.91 3.31
N THR A 69 -23.65 2.81 4.62
CA THR A 69 -22.77 3.40 5.61
C THR A 69 -22.35 2.37 6.65
N VAL A 70 -21.30 2.68 7.39
CA VAL A 70 -20.79 1.86 8.49
C VAL A 70 -21.19 2.51 9.81
N VAL A 71 -21.76 1.75 10.70
CA VAL A 71 -22.15 2.24 12.03
C VAL A 71 -21.63 1.30 13.13
N ASN A 72 -21.27 1.87 14.26
CA ASN A 72 -21.06 1.14 15.50
C ASN A 72 -22.36 1.22 16.34
N LYS A 73 -22.92 0.06 16.68
CA LYS A 73 -24.05 -0.08 17.59
C LYS A 73 -23.71 -1.10 18.66
N SER A 74 -23.62 -0.66 19.91
CA SER A 74 -23.31 -1.53 21.07
C SER A 74 -22.01 -2.32 20.86
N SER A 75 -20.93 -1.64 20.45
CA SER A 75 -19.60 -2.22 20.16
C SER A 75 -19.57 -3.26 19.05
N LYS A 76 -20.60 -3.33 18.22
CA LYS A 76 -20.67 -4.13 17.01
C LYS A 76 -20.75 -3.27 15.77
N ILE A 77 -20.10 -3.66 14.73
CA ILE A 77 -20.03 -2.91 13.46
C ILE A 77 -21.04 -3.48 12.47
N TYR A 78 -21.81 -2.59 11.86
CA TYR A 78 -22.85 -2.95 10.89
C TYR A 78 -22.71 -2.14 9.61
N LEU A 79 -23.04 -2.77 8.48
CA LEU A 79 -23.33 -2.09 7.23
C LEU A 79 -24.84 -1.82 7.15
N ILE A 80 -25.19 -0.56 6.90
CA ILE A 80 -26.59 -0.11 6.81
C ILE A 80 -26.84 0.39 5.41
N ASN A 81 -27.92 -0.06 4.79
CA ASN A 81 -28.39 0.44 3.50
C ASN A 81 -29.00 1.84 3.71
N LEU A 82 -28.46 2.85 3.03
CA LEU A 82 -28.87 4.24 3.19
C LEU A 82 -30.29 4.52 2.68
N LYS A 83 -30.75 3.75 1.66
CA LYS A 83 -32.08 3.97 1.08
C LYS A 83 -33.22 3.57 2.01
N ASN A 84 -33.04 2.53 2.82
CA ASN A 84 -34.15 1.96 3.61
C ASN A 84 -33.83 1.75 5.10
N GLY A 85 -32.62 2.13 5.55
CA GLY A 85 -32.18 1.99 6.94
C GLY A 85 -31.97 0.56 7.43
N LYS A 86 -32.11 -0.44 6.55
CA LYS A 86 -31.97 -1.85 6.95
C LYS A 86 -30.52 -2.27 7.11
N THR A 87 -30.26 -3.11 8.10
CA THR A 87 -28.97 -3.77 8.28
C THR A 87 -28.69 -4.71 7.10
N VAL A 88 -27.56 -4.50 6.42
CA VAL A 88 -27.05 -5.40 5.37
C VAL A 88 -26.35 -6.59 6.01
N THR A 89 -25.43 -6.34 6.93
CA THR A 89 -24.70 -7.37 7.67
C THR A 89 -24.01 -6.78 8.91
N GLN A 90 -23.67 -7.63 9.88
CA GLN A 90 -22.66 -7.32 10.89
C GLN A 90 -21.27 -7.60 10.28
N VAL A 91 -20.26 -6.81 10.64
CA VAL A 91 -18.89 -6.94 10.15
C VAL A 91 -17.96 -7.25 11.32
N ASP A 92 -17.19 -8.33 11.21
CA ASP A 92 -16.16 -8.66 12.19
C ASP A 92 -14.81 -8.01 11.87
N ILE A 93 -14.49 -7.87 10.58
CA ILE A 93 -13.23 -7.27 10.12
C ILE A 93 -13.36 -6.70 8.70
N PHE A 94 -12.73 -5.56 8.46
CA PHE A 94 -12.53 -5.02 7.12
C PHE A 94 -11.19 -5.46 6.53
N PHE A 95 -11.17 -5.75 5.25
CA PHE A 95 -9.95 -6.03 4.50
C PHE A 95 -9.80 -4.99 3.39
N PRO A 96 -9.10 -3.86 3.66
CA PRO A 96 -8.85 -2.86 2.63
C PRO A 96 -7.91 -3.39 1.56
N ILE A 97 -8.28 -3.19 0.30
CA ILE A 97 -7.47 -3.45 -0.89
C ILE A 97 -7.66 -2.23 -1.79
N THR A 98 -7.27 -1.10 -1.27
CA THR A 98 -7.35 0.21 -1.90
C THR A 98 -5.94 0.69 -2.19
N HIS A 99 -5.77 1.52 -3.21
CA HIS A 99 -4.47 2.10 -3.55
C HIS A 99 -4.57 3.62 -3.61
N GLY A 100 -3.51 4.28 -3.17
CA GLY A 100 -3.36 5.74 -3.23
C GLY A 100 -4.09 6.47 -2.12
N THR A 101 -4.36 7.74 -2.40
CA THR A 101 -4.94 8.71 -1.46
C THR A 101 -6.29 8.23 -0.92
N PHE A 102 -6.55 8.50 0.35
CA PHE A 102 -7.69 8.05 1.17
C PHE A 102 -7.78 6.55 1.43
N GLY A 103 -6.95 5.74 0.79
CA GLY A 103 -6.93 4.29 0.99
C GLY A 103 -5.72 3.78 1.78
N GLU A 104 -4.52 4.30 1.47
CA GLU A 104 -3.24 3.85 2.03
C GLU A 104 -2.60 4.88 2.99
N ASP A 105 -3.15 6.08 3.10
CA ASP A 105 -2.58 7.25 3.76
C ASP A 105 -3.02 7.47 5.22
N GLY A 106 -3.76 6.52 5.78
CA GLY A 106 -4.27 6.61 7.14
C GLY A 106 -5.71 7.12 7.24
N CYS A 107 -6.29 7.72 6.19
CA CYS A 107 -7.66 8.25 6.22
C CYS A 107 -8.70 7.15 6.44
N LEU A 108 -8.67 6.09 5.62
CA LEU A 108 -9.55 4.94 5.79
C LEU A 108 -9.32 4.23 7.12
N GLN A 109 -8.05 4.06 7.51
CA GLN A 109 -7.66 3.46 8.77
C GLN A 109 -8.19 4.27 9.96
N GLY A 110 -8.09 5.61 9.90
CA GLY A 110 -8.62 6.52 10.92
C GLY A 110 -10.14 6.42 11.06
N PHE A 111 -10.87 6.36 9.94
CA PHE A 111 -12.31 6.13 9.95
C PHE A 111 -12.67 4.81 10.64
N LEU A 112 -11.97 3.73 10.32
CA LEU A 112 -12.21 2.42 10.92
C LEU A 112 -11.82 2.37 12.42
N GLU A 113 -10.75 3.07 12.82
CA GLU A 113 -10.34 3.21 14.23
C GLU A 113 -11.40 3.98 15.05
N LEU A 114 -11.95 5.08 14.51
CA LEU A 114 -13.02 5.86 15.17
C LEU A 114 -14.27 5.02 15.40
N LEU A 115 -14.59 4.13 14.46
CA LEU A 115 -15.71 3.20 14.60
C LEU A 115 -15.40 2.05 15.58
N GLY A 116 -14.15 1.87 15.99
CA GLY A 116 -13.73 0.71 16.76
C GLY A 116 -13.76 -0.59 15.95
N ALA A 117 -13.64 -0.52 14.64
CA ALA A 117 -13.65 -1.67 13.74
C ALA A 117 -12.28 -2.36 13.65
N ALA A 118 -12.25 -3.68 13.54
CA ALA A 118 -11.04 -4.40 13.15
C ALA A 118 -10.80 -4.25 11.65
N TYR A 119 -9.53 -4.16 11.25
CA TYR A 119 -9.14 -4.12 9.83
C TYR A 119 -7.75 -4.71 9.60
N VAL A 120 -7.51 -5.15 8.38
CA VAL A 120 -6.23 -5.72 7.91
C VAL A 120 -5.30 -4.60 7.44
N GLY A 121 -4.00 -4.80 7.62
CA GLY A 121 -2.97 -3.86 7.20
C GLY A 121 -2.47 -2.95 8.33
N PRO A 122 -1.58 -2.01 8.06
CA PRO A 122 -1.03 -1.10 9.06
C PRO A 122 -2.09 -0.20 9.68
N GLY A 123 -1.82 0.27 10.90
CA GLY A 123 -2.63 1.26 11.59
C GLY A 123 -2.47 2.66 10.98
N VAL A 124 -3.16 3.66 11.57
CA VAL A 124 -3.17 5.05 11.09
C VAL A 124 -1.76 5.59 10.90
N LEU A 125 -0.92 5.50 11.93
CA LEU A 125 0.44 6.04 11.88
C LEU A 125 1.29 5.37 10.79
N GLY A 126 1.33 4.02 10.76
CA GLY A 126 2.11 3.29 9.76
C GLY A 126 1.68 3.58 8.33
N SER A 127 0.36 3.73 8.10
CA SER A 127 -0.19 4.10 6.79
C SER A 127 0.19 5.54 6.40
N ALA A 128 0.03 6.50 7.30
CA ALA A 128 0.33 7.91 7.03
C ALA A 128 1.81 8.15 6.74
N VAL A 129 2.70 7.67 7.62
CA VAL A 129 4.15 7.85 7.43
C VAL A 129 4.70 7.01 6.28
N GLY A 130 4.09 5.87 5.98
CA GLY A 130 4.45 5.02 4.83
C GLY A 130 4.04 5.62 3.49
N MET A 131 3.03 6.50 3.46
CA MET A 131 2.61 7.20 2.25
C MET A 131 3.45 8.43 1.96
N ASP A 132 3.84 9.20 3.00
CA ASP A 132 4.61 10.42 2.87
C ASP A 132 6.11 10.12 2.69
N LYS A 133 6.61 10.23 1.46
CA LYS A 133 8.00 9.89 1.10
C LYS A 133 9.04 10.72 1.85
N ASP A 134 8.73 11.97 2.20
CA ASP A 134 9.62 12.83 2.97
C ASP A 134 9.77 12.34 4.41
N ILE A 135 8.64 12.14 5.10
CA ILE A 135 8.64 11.66 6.49
C ILE A 135 9.20 10.24 6.57
N MET A 136 8.78 9.37 5.68
CA MET A 136 9.29 7.99 5.57
C MET A 136 10.81 7.96 5.45
N LYS A 137 11.40 8.74 4.53
CA LYS A 137 12.85 8.77 4.33
C LYS A 137 13.59 9.42 5.50
N LYS A 138 13.03 10.42 6.16
CA LYS A 138 13.58 10.99 7.38
C LYS A 138 13.65 9.95 8.51
N LEU A 139 12.60 9.15 8.69
CA LEU A 139 12.57 8.05 9.66
C LEU A 139 13.59 6.94 9.30
N PHE A 140 13.72 6.61 8.02
CA PHE A 140 14.75 5.67 7.57
C PHE A 140 16.15 6.15 7.88
N ARG A 141 16.44 7.44 7.61
CA ARG A 141 17.74 8.07 7.90
C ARG A 141 18.05 8.06 9.38
N ASP A 142 17.09 8.45 10.22
CA ASP A 142 17.23 8.47 11.68
C ASP A 142 17.49 7.06 12.24
N ALA A 143 16.85 6.04 11.66
CA ALA A 143 17.08 4.64 12.01
C ALA A 143 18.39 4.05 11.45
N GLY A 144 19.22 4.85 10.74
CA GLY A 144 20.47 4.39 10.13
C GLY A 144 20.26 3.38 9.00
N LEU A 145 19.13 3.47 8.28
CA LEU A 145 18.87 2.66 7.08
C LEU A 145 19.55 3.30 5.86
N PRO A 146 20.15 2.51 4.96
CA PRO A 146 20.76 3.03 3.75
C PRO A 146 19.68 3.51 2.77
N ILE A 147 19.66 4.81 2.49
CA ILE A 147 18.74 5.46 1.54
C ILE A 147 19.53 6.32 0.55
N GLY A 148 18.94 6.58 -0.62
CA GLY A 148 19.45 7.57 -1.56
C GLY A 148 19.34 8.99 -1.01
N LYS A 149 20.20 9.89 -1.50
CA LYS A 149 20.13 11.31 -1.18
C LYS A 149 18.82 11.90 -1.68
N PHE A 150 18.22 12.80 -0.91
CA PHE A 150 17.01 13.47 -1.29
C PHE A 150 16.91 14.87 -0.69
N TYR A 151 16.09 15.70 -1.31
CA TYR A 151 15.68 17.01 -0.85
C TYR A 151 14.16 17.12 -0.89
N THR A 152 13.61 17.87 0.05
CA THR A 152 12.18 18.17 0.13
C THR A 152 11.94 19.62 -0.23
N PHE A 153 10.96 19.88 -1.09
CA PHE A 153 10.49 21.22 -1.42
C PHE A 153 9.02 21.35 -1.05
N CYS A 154 8.67 22.43 -0.36
CA CYS A 154 7.29 22.82 -0.09
C CYS A 154 6.88 23.98 -1.00
N GLN A 155 5.60 23.99 -1.38
CA GLN A 155 5.05 25.05 -2.22
C GLN A 155 5.17 26.40 -1.52
N GLY A 156 5.66 27.42 -2.23
CA GLY A 156 5.86 28.77 -1.69
C GLY A 156 7.20 29.01 -0.98
N GLU A 157 7.99 27.96 -0.72
CA GLU A 157 9.32 28.13 -0.11
C GLU A 157 10.39 28.48 -1.14
N LYS A 158 11.38 29.30 -0.69
CA LYS A 158 12.59 29.61 -1.49
C LYS A 158 13.57 28.43 -1.37
N ASN A 159 13.76 27.70 -2.44
CA ASN A 159 14.63 26.53 -2.49
C ASN A 159 15.96 26.83 -3.20
N LYS A 160 17.07 26.35 -2.62
CA LYS A 160 18.41 26.49 -3.22
C LYS A 160 18.67 25.39 -4.27
N LEU A 161 18.14 25.59 -5.48
CA LEU A 161 18.19 24.59 -6.55
C LEU A 161 19.64 24.25 -6.98
N SER A 162 20.56 25.22 -6.90
CA SER A 162 21.99 25.01 -7.19
C SER A 162 22.64 23.99 -6.26
N GLN A 163 22.32 24.01 -4.96
CA GLN A 163 22.82 23.05 -4.00
C GLN A 163 22.27 21.64 -4.30
N VAL A 164 20.97 21.53 -4.59
CA VAL A 164 20.33 20.26 -4.94
C VAL A 164 20.99 19.62 -6.16
N ILE A 165 21.24 20.40 -7.21
CA ILE A 165 21.89 19.92 -8.44
C ILE A 165 23.32 19.44 -8.15
N LYS A 166 24.07 20.19 -7.33
CA LYS A 166 25.43 19.83 -6.94
C LYS A 166 25.49 18.48 -6.21
N ASP A 167 24.55 18.24 -5.29
CA ASP A 167 24.56 17.07 -4.43
C ASP A 167 23.96 15.83 -5.05
N LEU A 168 22.84 15.96 -5.77
CA LEU A 168 22.13 14.85 -6.39
C LEU A 168 22.69 14.47 -7.77
N LYS A 169 23.21 15.42 -8.53
CA LYS A 169 23.66 15.29 -9.92
C LYS A 169 22.55 14.79 -10.85
N PHE A 170 22.59 15.18 -12.10
CA PHE A 170 21.64 14.67 -13.09
C PHE A 170 21.91 13.22 -13.47
N PRO A 171 20.88 12.42 -13.78
CA PRO A 171 19.46 12.77 -13.73
C PRO A 171 18.90 12.78 -12.30
N ILE A 172 17.92 13.67 -12.04
CA ILE A 172 17.24 13.84 -10.76
C ILE A 172 15.79 13.36 -10.91
N PHE A 173 15.31 12.56 -9.98
CA PHE A 173 13.90 12.21 -9.89
C PHE A 173 13.13 13.23 -9.07
N VAL A 174 11.98 13.68 -9.59
CA VAL A 174 11.05 14.57 -8.90
C VAL A 174 9.75 13.84 -8.70
N LYS A 175 9.25 13.80 -7.46
CA LYS A 175 8.07 13.04 -7.07
C LYS A 175 7.19 13.84 -6.11
N PRO A 176 5.84 13.81 -6.22
CA PRO A 176 4.96 14.20 -5.14
C PRO A 176 5.24 13.37 -3.88
N ALA A 177 5.15 13.96 -2.68
CA ALA A 177 5.46 13.25 -1.45
C ALA A 177 4.39 12.22 -1.09
N ASN A 178 3.10 12.54 -1.29
CA ASN A 178 1.95 11.75 -0.82
C ASN A 178 1.18 11.04 -1.93
N LEU A 179 1.86 10.61 -2.99
CA LEU A 179 1.24 9.84 -4.07
C LEU A 179 1.94 8.51 -4.32
N GLY A 180 1.14 7.50 -4.67
CA GLY A 180 1.59 6.18 -5.07
C GLY A 180 1.63 5.99 -6.60
N SER A 181 1.93 4.76 -7.03
CA SER A 181 1.81 4.29 -8.42
C SER A 181 2.52 5.12 -9.47
N SER A 182 3.63 5.79 -9.12
CA SER A 182 4.42 6.66 -10.02
C SER A 182 3.64 7.85 -10.62
N VAL A 183 2.50 8.26 -10.04
CA VAL A 183 1.75 9.45 -10.46
C VAL A 183 2.58 10.70 -10.18
N GLY A 184 2.73 11.58 -11.18
CA GLY A 184 3.47 12.83 -11.05
C GLY A 184 4.99 12.66 -10.93
N VAL A 185 5.54 11.44 -11.11
CA VAL A 185 6.99 11.19 -11.08
C VAL A 185 7.63 11.56 -12.41
N SER A 186 8.72 12.32 -12.35
CA SER A 186 9.51 12.74 -13.50
C SER A 186 11.00 12.50 -13.30
N LYS A 187 11.71 12.14 -14.38
CA LYS A 187 13.18 12.02 -14.43
C LYS A 187 13.73 13.18 -15.22
N ALA A 188 14.40 14.12 -14.56
CA ALA A 188 15.00 15.31 -15.16
C ALA A 188 16.48 15.08 -15.47
N ARG A 189 16.92 15.35 -16.69
CA ARG A 189 18.30 15.15 -17.17
C ARG A 189 19.11 16.45 -17.22
N ASN A 190 18.42 17.59 -17.10
CA ASN A 190 19.01 18.92 -17.13
C ASN A 190 18.14 19.91 -16.35
N ILE A 191 18.62 21.15 -16.19
CA ILE A 191 17.96 22.19 -15.40
C ILE A 191 16.58 22.57 -15.94
N LYS A 192 16.40 22.60 -17.27
CA LYS A 192 15.13 22.94 -17.93
C LYS A 192 14.06 21.85 -17.65
N GLU A 193 14.45 20.59 -17.77
CA GLU A 193 13.58 19.46 -17.42
C GLU A 193 13.26 19.45 -15.91
N LEU A 194 14.23 19.79 -15.05
CA LEU A 194 14.05 19.85 -13.60
C LEU A 194 13.03 20.92 -13.21
N ALA A 195 13.13 22.12 -13.76
CA ALA A 195 12.17 23.19 -13.50
C ALA A 195 10.73 22.80 -13.92
N LYS A 196 10.60 22.16 -15.09
CA LYS A 196 9.31 21.62 -15.56
C LYS A 196 8.78 20.54 -14.62
N ALA A 197 9.62 19.56 -14.24
CA ALA A 197 9.25 18.46 -13.36
C ALA A 197 8.77 18.94 -11.97
N ILE A 198 9.43 19.94 -11.40
CA ILE A 198 9.03 20.58 -10.14
C ILE A 198 7.64 21.23 -10.28
N LYS A 199 7.42 22.02 -11.34
CA LYS A 199 6.12 22.65 -11.59
C LYS A 199 5.01 21.62 -11.79
N ASP A 200 5.28 20.54 -12.51
CA ASP A 200 4.31 19.48 -12.76
C ASP A 200 4.00 18.71 -11.48
N ALA A 201 4.99 18.37 -10.65
CA ALA A 201 4.81 17.65 -9.39
C ALA A 201 3.97 18.46 -8.38
N PHE A 202 4.15 19.78 -8.29
CA PHE A 202 3.32 20.66 -7.45
C PHE A 202 1.86 20.79 -7.89
N ARG A 203 1.47 20.24 -9.03
CA ARG A 203 0.04 20.12 -9.40
C ARG A 203 -0.66 18.98 -8.67
N TYR A 204 0.11 18.07 -8.08
CA TYR A 204 -0.38 16.87 -7.42
C TYR A 204 -0.24 16.92 -5.90
N ASP A 205 0.72 17.68 -5.38
CA ASP A 205 1.00 17.76 -3.94
C ASP A 205 1.63 19.11 -3.59
N THR A 206 1.39 19.59 -2.38
CA THR A 206 2.03 20.81 -1.84
C THR A 206 3.45 20.57 -1.36
N LYS A 207 3.87 19.30 -1.29
CA LYS A 207 5.20 18.84 -0.91
C LYS A 207 5.73 17.85 -1.93
N ILE A 208 6.94 18.07 -2.40
CA ILE A 208 7.62 17.20 -3.37
C ILE A 208 8.98 16.77 -2.87
N ILE A 209 9.49 15.65 -3.35
CA ILE A 209 10.87 15.22 -3.11
C ILE A 209 11.66 15.16 -4.40
N LEU A 210 12.93 15.53 -4.30
CA LEU A 210 13.93 15.41 -5.35
C LEU A 210 14.96 14.38 -4.90
N GLU A 211 15.21 13.35 -5.72
CA GLU A 211 16.05 12.21 -5.35
C GLU A 211 17.15 11.98 -6.38
N GLU A 212 18.29 11.49 -5.90
CA GLU A 212 19.35 10.99 -6.78
C GLU A 212 18.90 9.76 -7.57
N ASN A 213 19.46 9.57 -8.74
CA ASN A 213 19.22 8.39 -9.56
C ASN A 213 20.11 7.23 -9.09
N LEU A 214 19.55 6.33 -8.31
CA LEU A 214 20.21 5.08 -7.95
C LEU A 214 20.11 4.07 -9.09
N LYS A 215 21.24 3.79 -9.75
CA LYS A 215 21.32 2.75 -10.78
C LYS A 215 21.53 1.39 -10.12
N GLY A 216 20.57 0.49 -10.23
CA GLY A 216 20.62 -0.82 -9.63
C GLY A 216 19.44 -1.71 -10.03
N ARG A 217 19.42 -2.92 -9.51
CA ARG A 217 18.31 -3.87 -9.64
C ARG A 217 17.20 -3.44 -8.68
N GLU A 218 15.96 -3.48 -9.13
CA GLU A 218 14.80 -3.22 -8.28
C GLU A 218 14.40 -4.50 -7.57
N ILE A 219 14.62 -4.54 -6.25
CA ILE A 219 14.33 -5.70 -5.40
C ILE A 219 13.14 -5.36 -4.50
N GLU A 220 12.19 -6.27 -4.42
CA GLU A 220 11.04 -6.18 -3.54
C GLU A 220 11.09 -7.26 -2.45
N CYS A 221 10.62 -6.95 -1.24
CA CYS A 221 10.51 -7.92 -0.15
C CYS A 221 9.21 -7.71 0.63
N SER A 222 8.39 -8.73 0.69
CA SER A 222 7.12 -8.70 1.44
C SER A 222 7.37 -8.96 2.92
N VAL A 223 6.64 -8.23 3.79
CA VAL A 223 6.68 -8.40 5.25
C VAL A 223 5.28 -8.73 5.76
N LEU A 224 5.18 -9.66 6.71
CA LEU A 224 3.94 -10.19 7.26
C LEU A 224 4.04 -10.35 8.77
N GLY A 225 3.12 -9.77 9.52
CA GLY A 225 3.01 -9.96 10.97
C GLY A 225 2.81 -8.67 11.74
N ASN A 226 2.62 -8.81 13.05
CA ASN A 226 2.51 -7.69 13.99
C ASN A 226 3.84 -7.53 14.76
N GLU A 227 3.93 -8.00 16.01
CA GLU A 227 5.10 -7.83 16.88
C GLU A 227 6.36 -8.57 16.39
N LYS A 228 6.17 -9.74 15.79
CA LYS A 228 7.24 -10.59 15.24
C LYS A 228 7.07 -10.77 13.72
N PRO A 229 7.27 -9.70 12.92
CA PRO A 229 7.10 -9.77 11.49
C PRO A 229 8.17 -10.64 10.83
N VAL A 230 7.75 -11.35 9.78
CA VAL A 230 8.60 -12.19 8.95
C VAL A 230 8.66 -11.64 7.52
N ALA A 231 9.82 -11.74 6.90
CA ALA A 231 10.04 -11.34 5.52
C ALA A 231 9.95 -12.55 4.57
N SER A 232 9.43 -12.33 3.38
CA SER A 232 9.44 -13.30 2.28
C SER A 232 10.84 -13.48 1.70
N ILE A 233 11.00 -14.45 0.80
CA ILE A 233 12.09 -14.44 -0.18
C ILE A 233 11.95 -13.17 -1.02
N PRO A 234 13.07 -12.44 -1.32
CA PRO A 234 13.02 -11.26 -2.18
C PRO A 234 12.66 -11.60 -3.62
N GLY A 235 11.86 -10.75 -4.24
CA GLY A 235 11.60 -10.74 -5.67
C GLY A 235 12.33 -9.61 -6.38
N GLU A 236 12.25 -9.58 -7.69
CA GLU A 236 12.86 -8.57 -8.55
C GLU A 236 11.89 -8.08 -9.60
N ILE A 237 11.92 -6.79 -9.89
CA ILE A 237 11.26 -6.20 -11.07
C ILE A 237 12.31 -5.97 -12.14
N LYS A 238 12.33 -6.82 -13.16
CA LYS A 238 13.22 -6.66 -14.30
C LYS A 238 12.64 -5.68 -15.30
N LEU A 239 13.23 -4.50 -15.40
CA LEU A 239 12.79 -3.45 -16.33
C LEU A 239 13.36 -3.71 -17.72
N LYS A 240 12.56 -3.51 -18.77
CA LYS A 240 13.00 -3.54 -20.17
C LYS A 240 13.51 -2.16 -20.65
N SER A 241 13.34 -1.11 -19.86
CA SER A 241 13.76 0.27 -20.17
C SER A 241 14.27 0.99 -18.94
N ASP A 242 15.04 2.05 -19.12
CA ASP A 242 15.69 2.86 -18.06
C ASP A 242 14.74 3.58 -17.09
N PHE A 243 13.42 3.58 -17.33
CA PHE A 243 12.45 4.26 -16.49
C PHE A 243 11.06 3.64 -16.57
N TYR A 244 10.52 3.26 -15.41
CA TYR A 244 9.21 2.65 -15.24
C TYR A 244 8.17 3.71 -14.88
N SER A 245 7.61 4.38 -15.90
CA SER A 245 6.56 5.39 -15.73
C SER A 245 5.22 4.75 -15.34
N TYR A 246 4.25 5.58 -14.89
CA TYR A 246 2.86 5.15 -14.66
C TYR A 246 2.26 4.43 -15.88
N ASN A 247 2.47 4.99 -17.09
CA ASN A 247 1.99 4.39 -18.33
C ASN A 247 2.65 3.03 -18.60
N ALA A 248 3.95 2.89 -18.31
CA ALA A 248 4.65 1.62 -18.41
C ALA A 248 4.14 0.58 -17.41
N LYS A 249 3.76 1.02 -16.20
CA LYS A 249 3.29 0.14 -15.12
C LYS A 249 1.88 -0.43 -15.36
N TYR A 250 0.99 0.33 -15.98
CA TYR A 250 -0.43 -0.04 -16.09
C TYR A 250 -0.95 -0.19 -17.51
N ILE A 251 -0.24 0.33 -18.52
CA ILE A 251 -0.70 0.36 -19.92
C ILE A 251 0.12 -0.58 -20.80
N SER A 252 1.44 -0.74 -20.52
CA SER A 252 2.32 -1.60 -21.31
C SER A 252 2.60 -2.90 -20.55
N ALA A 253 1.88 -3.98 -20.88
CA ALA A 253 2.10 -5.30 -20.28
C ALA A 253 3.54 -5.82 -20.37
N ASP A 254 4.32 -5.26 -21.31
CA ASP A 254 5.70 -5.67 -21.61
C ASP A 254 6.81 -4.82 -20.99
N ALA A 255 6.48 -3.77 -20.22
CA ALA A 255 7.47 -2.81 -19.74
C ALA A 255 8.35 -3.34 -18.59
N ALA A 256 7.84 -4.30 -17.81
CA ALA A 256 8.55 -4.92 -16.69
C ALA A 256 8.13 -6.38 -16.50
N THR A 257 9.08 -7.21 -16.09
CA THR A 257 8.83 -8.62 -15.78
C THR A 257 8.99 -8.84 -14.27
N PRO A 258 7.89 -9.15 -13.54
CA PRO A 258 7.96 -9.51 -12.14
C PRO A 258 8.54 -10.92 -11.97
N VAL A 259 9.60 -11.03 -11.18
CA VAL A 259 10.28 -12.29 -10.82
C VAL A 259 10.09 -12.51 -9.32
N PRO A 260 9.17 -13.39 -8.88
CA PRO A 260 8.85 -13.56 -7.46
C PRO A 260 9.99 -14.08 -6.58
N ARG A 261 11.00 -14.67 -7.18
CA ARG A 261 12.23 -15.12 -6.53
C ARG A 261 13.44 -14.57 -7.27
N ALA A 262 14.05 -13.53 -6.71
CA ALA A 262 15.24 -12.91 -7.28
C ALA A 262 16.46 -13.82 -7.18
N GLU A 263 17.29 -13.84 -8.23
CA GLU A 263 18.59 -14.52 -8.22
C GLU A 263 19.60 -13.68 -7.45
N LEU A 264 19.77 -13.99 -6.16
CA LEU A 264 20.63 -13.29 -5.21
C LEU A 264 21.43 -14.29 -4.39
N SER A 265 22.61 -13.89 -3.94
CA SER A 265 23.39 -14.70 -2.97
C SER A 265 22.66 -14.78 -1.62
N SER A 266 22.88 -15.87 -0.88
CA SER A 266 22.28 -16.07 0.45
C SER A 266 22.60 -14.91 1.41
N LYS A 267 23.76 -14.27 1.29
CA LYS A 267 24.13 -13.08 2.08
C LYS A 267 23.22 -11.90 1.77
N ILE A 268 22.97 -11.61 0.50
CA ILE A 268 22.10 -10.51 0.06
C ILE A 268 20.63 -10.80 0.43
N ILE A 269 20.15 -12.03 0.26
CA ILE A 269 18.81 -12.42 0.68
C ILE A 269 18.59 -12.10 2.17
N LYS A 270 19.49 -12.55 3.04
CA LYS A 270 19.42 -12.28 4.49
C LYS A 270 19.46 -10.78 4.80
N GLN A 271 20.30 -10.02 4.09
CA GLN A 271 20.40 -8.57 4.25
C GLN A 271 19.09 -7.87 3.86
N VAL A 272 18.50 -8.21 2.71
CA VAL A 272 17.22 -7.67 2.25
C VAL A 272 16.11 -7.97 3.25
N GLN A 273 16.00 -9.23 3.69
CA GLN A 273 14.99 -9.66 4.68
C GLN A 273 15.12 -8.91 6.01
N ALA A 274 16.32 -8.83 6.57
CA ALA A 274 16.56 -8.12 7.83
C ALA A 274 16.26 -6.62 7.70
N THR A 275 16.65 -6.01 6.57
CA THR A 275 16.38 -4.59 6.30
C THR A 275 14.88 -4.34 6.11
N ALA A 276 14.17 -5.22 5.40
CA ALA A 276 12.71 -5.10 5.20
C ALA A 276 11.96 -5.15 6.53
N VAL A 277 12.32 -6.08 7.42
CA VAL A 277 11.75 -6.16 8.78
C VAL A 277 12.06 -4.91 9.59
N LYS A 278 13.28 -4.36 9.49
CA LYS A 278 13.66 -3.12 10.17
C LYS A 278 12.84 -1.93 9.66
N VAL A 279 12.71 -1.76 8.33
CA VAL A 279 11.87 -0.75 7.69
C VAL A 279 10.43 -0.81 8.20
N PHE A 280 9.84 -1.99 8.19
CA PHE A 280 8.47 -2.25 8.63
C PHE A 280 8.25 -1.81 10.09
N LYS A 281 9.18 -2.13 10.98
CA LYS A 281 9.13 -1.75 12.40
C LYS A 281 9.35 -0.26 12.63
N VAL A 282 10.30 0.36 11.91
CA VAL A 282 10.60 1.80 12.02
C VAL A 282 9.39 2.66 11.68
N LEU A 283 8.59 2.24 10.70
CA LEU A 283 7.36 2.93 10.32
C LEU A 283 6.12 2.49 11.12
N ASN A 284 6.30 1.71 12.19
CA ASN A 284 5.19 1.21 13.00
C ASN A 284 4.12 0.47 12.18
N CYS A 285 4.53 -0.26 11.14
CA CYS A 285 3.64 -1.07 10.32
C CYS A 285 3.27 -2.37 11.04
N GLU A 286 2.06 -2.86 10.77
CA GLU A 286 1.52 -4.14 11.26
C GLU A 286 0.73 -4.84 10.14
N GLY A 287 0.59 -6.14 10.27
CA GLY A 287 -0.14 -6.99 9.33
C GLY A 287 0.63 -7.25 8.06
N MET A 288 0.81 -6.25 7.20
CA MET A 288 1.47 -6.40 5.90
C MET A 288 2.20 -5.14 5.45
N GLY A 289 3.17 -5.33 4.55
CA GLY A 289 3.86 -4.30 3.81
C GLY A 289 4.79 -4.90 2.77
N ARG A 290 5.11 -4.17 1.70
CA ARG A 290 6.14 -4.54 0.74
C ARG A 290 7.19 -3.44 0.71
N VAL A 291 8.41 -3.82 1.01
CA VAL A 291 9.55 -2.90 0.98
C VAL A 291 10.27 -3.03 -0.35
N ASP A 292 10.49 -1.90 -1.00
CA ASP A 292 11.12 -1.81 -2.30
C ASP A 292 12.53 -1.23 -2.16
N PHE A 293 13.50 -1.83 -2.85
CA PHE A 293 14.93 -1.55 -2.73
C PHE A 293 15.59 -1.33 -4.09
N PHE A 294 16.70 -0.58 -4.09
CA PHE A 294 17.69 -0.62 -5.15
C PHE A 294 18.93 -1.37 -4.70
N LEU A 295 19.26 -2.48 -5.38
CA LEU A 295 20.53 -3.18 -5.20
C LEU A 295 21.53 -2.67 -6.24
N THR A 296 22.46 -1.82 -5.76
CA THR A 296 23.50 -1.18 -6.58
C THR A 296 24.86 -1.85 -6.37
N PRO A 297 25.88 -1.56 -7.19
CA PRO A 297 27.25 -2.00 -6.92
C PRO A 297 27.82 -1.48 -5.59
N LYS A 298 27.28 -0.38 -5.05
CA LYS A 298 27.67 0.21 -3.76
C LYS A 298 26.95 -0.39 -2.56
N GLY A 299 25.91 -1.20 -2.79
CA GLY A 299 25.13 -1.83 -1.73
C GLY A 299 23.63 -1.75 -1.93
N LEU A 300 22.90 -2.16 -0.89
CA LEU A 300 21.44 -2.16 -0.83
C LEU A 300 20.94 -0.83 -0.31
N TYR A 301 19.98 -0.19 -0.99
CA TYR A 301 19.33 1.05 -0.59
C TYR A 301 17.82 0.84 -0.49
N VAL A 302 17.22 1.33 0.59
CA VAL A 302 15.75 1.34 0.77
C VAL A 302 15.17 2.46 -0.09
N ASN A 303 14.17 2.14 -0.90
CA ASN A 303 13.42 3.12 -1.68
C ASN A 303 12.17 3.59 -0.94
N GLU A 304 11.22 2.67 -0.74
CA GLU A 304 9.94 2.96 -0.08
C GLU A 304 9.31 1.70 0.52
N ILE A 305 8.19 1.87 1.25
CA ILE A 305 7.30 0.80 1.64
C ILE A 305 5.91 1.03 1.04
N ASN A 306 5.29 -0.05 0.57
CA ASN A 306 3.88 -0.08 0.21
C ASN A 306 3.09 -0.73 1.35
N THR A 307 2.25 0.05 2.02
CA THR A 307 1.53 -0.37 3.23
C THR A 307 0.32 -1.26 2.95
N LEU A 308 -0.31 -1.09 1.79
CA LEU A 308 -1.37 -1.97 1.28
C LEU A 308 -0.99 -2.53 -0.10
N PRO A 309 -0.06 -3.49 -0.17
CA PRO A 309 0.39 -4.06 -1.44
C PRO A 309 -0.77 -4.77 -2.15
N GLY A 310 -0.70 -4.81 -3.49
CA GLY A 310 -1.74 -5.43 -4.32
C GLY A 310 -1.87 -6.94 -4.09
N PHE A 311 -3.06 -7.44 -4.39
CA PHE A 311 -3.44 -8.85 -4.26
C PHE A 311 -4.02 -9.44 -5.56
N THR A 312 -3.71 -8.87 -6.72
CA THR A 312 -4.09 -9.44 -8.01
C THR A 312 -3.22 -10.65 -8.35
N SER A 313 -3.58 -11.39 -9.40
CA SER A 313 -2.79 -12.53 -9.90
C SER A 313 -1.36 -12.18 -10.32
N ILE A 314 -1.11 -10.90 -10.65
CA ILE A 314 0.23 -10.41 -11.02
C ILE A 314 0.97 -9.77 -9.84
N SER A 315 0.33 -9.55 -8.70
CA SER A 315 0.91 -8.84 -7.55
C SER A 315 2.03 -9.63 -6.89
N MET A 316 3.14 -8.95 -6.65
CA MET A 316 4.35 -9.54 -6.09
C MET A 316 4.21 -9.98 -4.63
N TYR A 317 3.44 -9.24 -3.81
CA TYR A 317 3.29 -9.54 -2.39
C TYR A 317 2.86 -11.00 -2.12
N PRO A 318 1.75 -11.50 -2.66
CA PRO A 318 1.35 -12.88 -2.46
C PRO A 318 2.28 -13.88 -3.18
N LYS A 319 2.86 -13.52 -4.33
CA LYS A 319 3.77 -14.41 -5.07
C LYS A 319 5.06 -14.67 -4.30
N MET A 320 5.68 -13.64 -3.71
CA MET A 320 6.88 -13.80 -2.90
C MET A 320 6.62 -14.64 -1.64
N PHE A 321 5.43 -14.54 -1.04
CA PHE A 321 5.04 -15.43 0.06
C PHE A 321 4.78 -16.87 -0.41
N ALA A 322 4.21 -17.08 -1.59
CA ALA A 322 4.07 -18.41 -2.16
C ALA A 322 5.43 -19.09 -2.37
N GLU A 323 6.42 -18.38 -2.92
CA GLU A 323 7.81 -18.81 -3.02
C GLU A 323 8.47 -19.07 -1.65
N SER A 324 7.94 -18.46 -0.59
CA SER A 324 8.39 -18.66 0.79
C SER A 324 7.60 -19.76 1.53
N GLY A 325 6.76 -20.55 0.82
CA GLY A 325 6.00 -21.66 1.39
C GLY A 325 4.68 -21.28 2.08
N ILE A 326 4.22 -20.02 1.90
CA ILE A 326 2.92 -19.56 2.42
C ILE A 326 1.94 -19.43 1.25
N SER A 327 1.06 -20.41 1.09
CA SER A 327 0.03 -20.36 0.03
C SER A 327 -0.90 -19.15 0.18
N TYR A 328 -1.48 -18.72 -0.92
CA TYR A 328 -2.35 -17.54 -0.96
C TYR A 328 -3.51 -17.61 0.06
N PRO A 329 -4.29 -18.70 0.18
CA PRO A 329 -5.34 -18.81 1.19
C PRO A 329 -4.79 -18.73 2.63
N LYS A 330 -3.61 -19.31 2.88
CA LYS A 330 -2.95 -19.26 4.20
C LYS A 330 -2.50 -17.85 4.55
N LEU A 331 -2.01 -17.10 3.54
CA LEU A 331 -1.62 -15.69 3.67
C LEU A 331 -2.83 -14.82 4.07
N LEU A 332 -3.96 -14.95 3.35
CA LEU A 332 -5.18 -14.21 3.66
C LEU A 332 -5.71 -14.50 5.07
N ASN A 333 -5.72 -15.78 5.46
CA ASN A 333 -6.11 -16.18 6.82
C ASN A 333 -5.21 -15.54 7.89
N LYS A 334 -3.88 -15.52 7.67
CA LYS A 334 -2.93 -14.87 8.60
C LYS A 334 -3.19 -13.38 8.72
N LEU A 335 -3.42 -12.70 7.61
CA LEU A 335 -3.70 -11.26 7.58
C LEU A 335 -4.97 -10.91 8.34
N ILE A 336 -6.05 -11.68 8.16
CA ILE A 336 -7.30 -11.53 8.93
C ILE A 336 -7.02 -11.74 10.42
N GLN A 337 -6.27 -12.77 10.79
CA GLN A 337 -5.91 -13.04 12.19
C GLN A 337 -5.11 -11.87 12.79
N PHE A 338 -4.11 -11.34 12.10
CA PHE A 338 -3.31 -10.20 12.58
C PHE A 338 -4.16 -8.94 12.81
N GLY A 339 -5.12 -8.65 11.92
CA GLY A 339 -6.05 -7.54 12.11
C GLY A 339 -6.92 -7.71 13.37
N LEU A 340 -7.45 -8.91 13.61
CA LEU A 340 -8.24 -9.24 14.79
C LEU A 340 -7.39 -9.23 16.08
N GLU A 341 -6.17 -9.74 16.04
CA GLU A 341 -5.22 -9.72 17.16
C GLU A 341 -4.86 -8.29 17.55
N ARG A 342 -4.57 -7.41 16.57
CA ARG A 342 -4.32 -6.00 16.82
C ARG A 342 -5.51 -5.34 17.48
N LYS A 343 -6.72 -5.52 16.97
CA LYS A 343 -7.94 -4.99 17.58
C LYS A 343 -8.09 -5.46 19.04
N LYS A 344 -7.98 -6.76 19.28
CA LYS A 344 -8.07 -7.35 20.63
C LYS A 344 -7.00 -6.80 21.59
N ARG A 345 -5.78 -6.54 21.09
CA ARG A 345 -4.70 -5.95 21.88
C ARG A 345 -5.02 -4.49 22.23
N ASN A 346 -5.47 -3.71 21.26
CA ASN A 346 -5.77 -2.29 21.42
C ASN A 346 -6.99 -2.04 22.31
N ASP A 347 -7.98 -2.95 22.31
CA ASP A 347 -9.16 -2.87 23.16
C ASP A 347 -8.87 -3.06 24.66
N LYS A 348 -7.72 -3.64 25.00
CA LYS A 348 -7.27 -3.80 26.38
C LYS A 348 -6.61 -2.54 26.95
N LEU A 349 -6.28 -1.58 26.10
CA LEU A 349 -5.62 -0.35 26.53
C LEU A 349 -6.64 0.57 27.21
N LYS A 350 -6.28 1.10 28.37
CA LYS A 350 -7.08 2.12 29.04
C LYS A 350 -6.95 3.42 28.23
N ARG A 351 -8.09 4.01 27.87
CA ARG A 351 -8.17 5.30 27.15
C ARG A 351 -8.80 6.40 27.98
N ASP A 352 -9.40 6.01 29.10
CA ASP A 352 -10.06 6.93 30.03
C ASP A 352 -9.24 7.03 31.31
N PHE A 353 -9.05 8.23 31.77
CA PHE A 353 -8.53 8.50 33.09
C PHE A 353 -9.71 8.51 34.08
N LYS A 354 -9.89 7.42 34.81
CA LYS A 354 -10.77 7.41 35.99
C LYS A 354 -9.95 7.92 37.17
N SER A 355 -10.31 9.11 37.63
CA SER A 355 -9.83 9.67 38.91
C SER A 355 -10.28 8.78 40.07
#